data_d02fcb27667863590ad6f4da0c41b7a9
#
_entry.id   d02fcb27667863590ad6f4da0c41b7a9
#
_cell.length_a   1.000
_cell.length_b   1.000
_cell.length_c   1.000
_cell.angle_alpha   90.00
_cell.angle_beta   90.00
_cell.angle_gamma   90.00
#
_symmetry.space_group_name_H-M   'P 1'
#
loop_
_entity.id
_entity.type
_entity.pdbx_description
1 polymer ?
#
loop_
_entity_poly.entity_id
_entity_poly.type
_entity_poly.pdbx_seq_one_letter_code
_entity_poly.pdbx_strand_id
1 'polypeptide(L)'
;MSVVSEQAHEIGRQLADEVLQGKYPYVLTTHIDKGHVHNHIIFCAVDMVNQRKYISNKQSYAYIRRTSDRLCREHGLSVVQPSRDKGKSYAEWDAGRKGKSWKAKLKAAIDAVIPQAKDFDGFLRLMEAQGYEVKQGKFSWACSAVVSPGSKACIRWWARLLPFWYA
;
A
#
# COMPACT_ATOMS: atom_id res chain seq x y z
N MET A 1 -22.89 -24.91 4.79
CA MET A 1 -21.65 -24.13 4.68
C MET A 1 -20.64 -24.97 3.91
N SER A 2 -19.81 -24.37 3.06
CA SER A 2 -18.74 -25.11 2.39
C SER A 2 -17.58 -25.36 3.36
N VAL A 3 -16.81 -26.42 3.17
CA VAL A 3 -15.62 -26.73 3.99
C VAL A 3 -14.67 -25.54 4.10
N VAL A 4 -14.55 -24.75 3.04
CA VAL A 4 -13.72 -23.52 3.01
C VAL A 4 -14.23 -22.43 3.96
N SER A 5 -15.54 -22.28 4.11
CA SER A 5 -16.11 -21.25 5.00
C SER A 5 -16.00 -21.62 6.46
N GLU A 6 -16.11 -22.90 6.80
CA GLU A 6 -15.92 -23.41 8.16
C GLU A 6 -14.46 -23.28 8.58
N GLN A 7 -13.53 -23.63 7.72
CA GLN A 7 -12.10 -23.44 7.97
C GLN A 7 -11.74 -21.96 8.15
N ALA A 8 -12.27 -21.07 7.32
CA ALA A 8 -12.04 -19.63 7.44
C ALA A 8 -12.60 -19.07 8.75
N HIS A 9 -13.79 -19.55 9.18
CA HIS A 9 -14.39 -19.16 10.47
C HIS A 9 -13.51 -19.61 11.64
N GLU A 10 -13.03 -20.84 11.62
CA GLU A 10 -12.16 -21.38 12.68
C GLU A 10 -10.83 -20.63 12.79
N ILE A 11 -10.20 -20.31 11.65
CA ILE A 11 -8.98 -19.46 11.64
C ILE A 11 -9.28 -18.07 12.23
N GLY A 12 -10.43 -17.49 11.88
CA GLY A 12 -10.87 -16.20 12.45
C GLY A 12 -11.07 -16.26 13.96
N ARG A 13 -11.63 -17.35 14.47
CA ARG A 13 -11.81 -17.61 15.90
C ARG A 13 -10.46 -17.72 16.62
N GLN A 14 -9.54 -18.52 16.09
CA GLN A 14 -8.19 -18.69 16.65
C GLN A 14 -7.45 -17.33 16.68
N LEU A 15 -7.57 -16.53 15.63
CA LEU A 15 -6.99 -15.18 15.59
C LEU A 15 -7.59 -14.30 16.69
N ALA A 16 -8.91 -14.29 16.85
CA ALA A 16 -9.58 -13.49 17.87
C ALA A 16 -9.16 -13.93 19.29
N ASP A 17 -9.15 -15.22 19.55
CA ASP A 17 -8.78 -15.78 20.86
C ASP A 17 -7.33 -15.42 21.22
N GLU A 18 -6.39 -15.52 20.29
CA GLU A 18 -4.99 -15.19 20.51
C GLU A 18 -4.75 -13.70 20.69
N VAL A 19 -5.38 -12.87 19.86
CA VAL A 19 -5.18 -11.40 19.90
C VAL A 19 -5.88 -10.78 21.12
N LEU A 20 -7.08 -11.25 21.45
CA LEU A 20 -7.91 -10.68 22.52
C LEU A 20 -7.69 -11.34 23.88
N GLN A 21 -7.06 -12.53 23.90
CA GLN A 21 -6.66 -13.26 25.12
C GLN A 21 -7.81 -13.46 26.11
N GLY A 22 -9.05 -13.60 25.63
CA GLY A 22 -10.24 -13.75 26.47
C GLY A 22 -10.64 -12.50 27.29
N LYS A 23 -9.93 -11.38 27.13
CA LYS A 23 -10.19 -10.14 27.88
C LYS A 23 -11.29 -9.29 27.28
N TYR A 24 -11.48 -9.38 25.97
CA TYR A 24 -12.42 -8.57 25.21
C TYR A 24 -13.49 -9.44 24.58
N PRO A 25 -14.76 -9.28 24.95
CA PRO A 25 -15.86 -9.97 24.27
C PRO A 25 -15.89 -9.59 22.80
N TYR A 26 -16.12 -10.56 21.92
CA TYR A 26 -16.16 -10.31 20.49
C TYR A 26 -17.28 -11.07 19.79
N VAL A 27 -17.64 -10.60 18.62
CA VAL A 27 -18.50 -11.29 17.65
C VAL A 27 -17.68 -11.52 16.40
N LEU A 28 -17.71 -12.74 15.88
CA LEU A 28 -17.06 -13.14 14.65
C LEU A 28 -18.14 -13.49 13.62
N THR A 29 -18.07 -12.88 12.44
CA THR A 29 -18.92 -13.20 11.30
C THR A 29 -18.05 -13.55 10.10
N THR A 30 -18.44 -14.59 9.35
CA THR A 30 -17.78 -15.00 8.12
C THR A 30 -18.67 -14.69 6.94
N HIS A 31 -18.22 -13.88 6.02
CA HIS A 31 -18.93 -13.52 4.81
C HIS A 31 -18.47 -14.36 3.63
N ILE A 32 -19.44 -14.84 2.83
CA ILE A 32 -19.23 -15.70 1.67
C ILE A 32 -19.90 -15.00 0.49
N ASP A 33 -19.29 -13.95 -0.02
CA ASP A 33 -19.85 -13.22 -1.14
C ASP A 33 -18.80 -12.94 -2.23
N LYS A 34 -19.28 -12.75 -3.46
CA LYS A 34 -18.46 -12.32 -4.62
C LYS A 34 -17.15 -13.10 -4.85
N GLY A 35 -17.15 -14.40 -4.52
CA GLY A 35 -16.04 -15.29 -4.83
C GLY A 35 -14.86 -15.22 -3.87
N HIS A 36 -14.99 -14.58 -2.71
CA HIS A 36 -14.01 -14.60 -1.64
C HIS A 36 -14.67 -14.77 -0.27
N VAL A 37 -13.94 -15.41 0.65
CA VAL A 37 -14.37 -15.59 2.04
C VAL A 37 -13.55 -14.66 2.92
N HIS A 38 -14.22 -13.92 3.82
CA HIS A 38 -13.54 -13.03 4.76
C HIS A 38 -14.27 -12.95 6.10
N ASN A 39 -13.51 -12.67 7.14
CA ASN A 39 -14.00 -12.59 8.50
C ASN A 39 -14.06 -11.14 8.98
N HIS A 40 -15.13 -10.80 9.72
CA HIS A 40 -15.22 -9.59 10.52
C HIS A 40 -15.19 -9.95 11.99
N ILE A 41 -14.24 -9.37 12.73
CA ILE A 41 -14.13 -9.50 14.18
C ILE A 41 -14.47 -8.14 14.78
N ILE A 42 -15.58 -8.07 15.49
CA ILE A 42 -16.03 -6.88 16.21
C ILE A 42 -15.88 -7.18 17.70
N PHE A 43 -15.06 -6.43 18.41
CA PHE A 43 -14.81 -6.65 19.83
C PHE A 43 -15.06 -5.41 20.67
N CYS A 44 -15.36 -5.61 21.97
CA CYS A 44 -15.53 -4.52 22.92
C CYS A 44 -14.20 -3.80 23.12
N ALA A 45 -14.23 -2.47 23.06
CA ALA A 45 -13.01 -1.67 23.23
C ALA A 45 -12.49 -1.64 24.69
N VAL A 46 -13.26 -2.18 25.64
CA VAL A 46 -12.92 -2.21 27.06
C VAL A 46 -12.69 -3.64 27.52
N ASP A 47 -11.56 -3.85 28.20
CA ASP A 47 -11.21 -5.12 28.85
C ASP A 47 -12.19 -5.41 29.99
N MET A 48 -12.79 -6.60 30.00
CA MET A 48 -13.74 -7.03 31.02
C MET A 48 -13.08 -7.31 32.37
N VAL A 49 -11.77 -7.55 32.40
CA VAL A 49 -11.04 -7.90 33.62
C VAL A 49 -10.55 -6.65 34.35
N ASN A 50 -9.89 -5.74 33.63
CA ASN A 50 -9.23 -4.58 34.20
C ASN A 50 -9.93 -3.25 33.86
N GLN A 51 -11.02 -3.29 33.08
CA GLN A 51 -11.78 -2.12 32.61
C GLN A 51 -10.93 -1.11 31.86
N ARG A 52 -9.83 -1.54 31.23
CA ARG A 52 -8.93 -0.68 30.47
C ARG A 52 -9.27 -0.73 28.97
N LYS A 53 -9.11 0.41 28.33
CA LYS A 53 -9.31 0.53 26.90
C LYS A 53 -8.23 -0.24 26.11
N TYR A 54 -8.64 -0.92 25.05
CA TYR A 54 -7.72 -1.52 24.09
C TYR A 54 -6.77 -0.50 23.47
N ILE A 55 -5.48 -0.80 23.48
CA ILE A 55 -4.45 0.08 22.94
C ILE A 55 -4.21 -0.27 21.48
N SER A 56 -4.75 0.56 20.58
CA SER A 56 -4.52 0.45 19.14
C SER A 56 -3.31 1.30 18.73
N ASN A 57 -2.21 0.66 18.37
CA ASN A 57 -0.97 1.31 17.94
C ASN A 57 -0.27 0.49 16.85
N LYS A 58 0.88 0.96 16.35
CA LYS A 58 1.65 0.24 15.31
C LYS A 58 2.09 -1.15 15.74
N GLN A 59 2.34 -1.37 17.02
CA GLN A 59 2.76 -2.67 17.55
C GLN A 59 1.60 -3.65 17.57
N SER A 60 0.39 -3.22 17.99
CA SER A 60 -0.81 -4.07 17.97
C SER A 60 -1.19 -4.47 16.54
N TYR A 61 -1.09 -3.55 15.57
CA TYR A 61 -1.28 -3.88 14.15
C TYR A 61 -0.27 -4.90 13.63
N ALA A 62 1.00 -4.71 13.99
CA ALA A 62 2.05 -5.64 13.57
C ALA A 62 1.86 -7.03 14.21
N TYR A 63 1.39 -7.08 15.46
CA TYR A 63 1.07 -8.31 16.16
C TYR A 63 -0.09 -9.04 15.47
N ILE A 64 -1.23 -8.38 15.26
CA ILE A 64 -2.39 -8.94 14.58
C ILE A 64 -2.00 -9.52 13.22
N ARG A 65 -1.25 -8.77 12.41
CA ARG A 65 -0.81 -9.22 11.09
C ARG A 65 0.08 -10.46 11.18
N ARG A 66 1.09 -10.46 12.05
CA ARG A 66 1.99 -11.61 12.21
C ARG A 66 1.25 -12.86 12.67
N THR A 67 0.30 -12.70 13.60
CA THR A 67 -0.53 -13.82 14.10
C THR A 67 -1.42 -14.35 12.97
N SER A 68 -2.09 -13.47 12.22
CA SER A 68 -2.89 -13.85 11.06
C SER A 68 -2.06 -14.57 10.00
N ASP A 69 -0.89 -14.04 9.64
CA ASP A 69 0.01 -14.64 8.65
C ASP A 69 0.52 -16.02 9.09
N ARG A 70 0.78 -16.20 10.39
CA ARG A 70 1.20 -17.48 10.96
C ARG A 70 0.06 -18.51 10.88
N LEU A 71 -1.12 -18.16 11.35
CA LEU A 71 -2.30 -19.04 11.30
C LEU A 71 -2.63 -19.44 9.87
N CYS A 72 -2.59 -18.50 8.90
CA CYS A 72 -2.81 -18.83 7.51
C CYS A 72 -1.80 -19.86 6.98
N ARG A 73 -0.51 -19.73 7.31
CA ARG A 73 0.51 -20.71 6.90
C ARG A 73 0.31 -22.08 7.55
N GLU A 74 -0.05 -22.13 8.83
CA GLU A 74 -0.34 -23.37 9.57
C GLU A 74 -1.51 -24.12 8.93
N HIS A 75 -2.48 -23.40 8.37
CA HIS A 75 -3.62 -23.99 7.65
C HIS A 75 -3.39 -24.12 6.13
N GLY A 76 -2.16 -23.94 5.63
CA GLY A 76 -1.82 -24.10 4.22
C GLY A 76 -2.38 -23.03 3.31
N LEU A 77 -2.78 -21.86 3.85
CA LEU A 77 -3.28 -20.74 3.07
C LEU A 77 -2.16 -19.81 2.61
N SER A 78 -2.37 -19.16 1.48
CA SER A 78 -1.44 -18.16 0.95
C SER A 78 -1.43 -16.90 1.82
N VAL A 79 -0.24 -16.33 2.00
CA VAL A 79 -0.05 -15.07 2.73
C VAL A 79 0.43 -13.99 1.78
N VAL A 80 -0.19 -12.81 1.87
CA VAL A 80 0.21 -11.65 1.06
C VAL A 80 1.61 -11.20 1.48
N GLN A 81 2.58 -11.34 0.57
CA GLN A 81 3.93 -10.84 0.80
C GLN A 81 3.95 -9.31 0.77
N PRO A 82 4.64 -8.64 1.71
CA PRO A 82 4.77 -7.21 1.68
C PRO A 82 5.48 -6.78 0.38
N SER A 83 4.77 -6.05 -0.46
CA SER A 83 5.36 -5.45 -1.66
C SER A 83 6.37 -4.36 -1.25
N ARG A 84 7.51 -4.28 -1.96
CA ARG A 84 8.45 -3.16 -1.83
C ARG A 84 7.85 -1.84 -2.31
N ASP A 85 6.87 -1.90 -3.19
CA ASP A 85 6.18 -0.75 -3.73
C ASP A 85 5.05 -0.31 -2.80
N LYS A 86 5.01 0.99 -2.52
CA LYS A 86 3.86 1.59 -1.83
C LYS A 86 2.62 1.42 -2.70
N GLY A 87 1.56 0.87 -2.13
CA GLY A 87 0.29 0.72 -2.83
C GLY A 87 -0.22 2.05 -3.39
N LYS A 88 -0.96 1.98 -4.48
CA LYS A 88 -1.65 3.14 -5.06
C LYS A 88 -2.92 3.43 -4.26
N SER A 89 -3.25 4.71 -4.06
CA SER A 89 -4.57 5.09 -3.56
C SER A 89 -5.65 4.69 -4.58
N TYR A 90 -6.89 4.49 -4.12
CA TYR A 90 -8.01 4.17 -5.03
C TYR A 90 -8.16 5.23 -6.14
N ALA A 91 -8.06 6.51 -5.80
CA ALA A 91 -8.15 7.60 -6.76
C ALA A 91 -7.06 7.51 -7.85
N GLU A 92 -5.82 7.18 -7.47
CA GLU A 92 -4.72 7.02 -8.41
C GLU A 92 -4.88 5.76 -9.27
N TRP A 93 -5.38 4.67 -8.67
CA TRP A 93 -5.68 3.44 -9.39
C TRP A 93 -6.76 3.67 -10.45
N ASP A 94 -7.88 4.33 -10.08
CA ASP A 94 -8.99 4.63 -11.00
C ASP A 94 -8.57 5.62 -12.09
N ALA A 95 -7.79 6.66 -11.75
CA ALA A 95 -7.21 7.56 -12.73
C ALA A 95 -6.28 6.84 -13.71
N GLY A 96 -5.52 5.86 -13.24
CA GLY A 96 -4.68 4.98 -14.07
C GLY A 96 -5.51 4.15 -15.04
N ARG A 97 -6.58 3.53 -14.57
CA ARG A 97 -7.51 2.74 -15.38
C ARG A 97 -8.18 3.57 -16.48
N LYS A 98 -8.51 4.82 -16.17
CA LYS A 98 -9.13 5.78 -17.11
C LYS A 98 -8.12 6.48 -18.02
N GLY A 99 -6.83 6.18 -17.96
CA GLY A 99 -5.77 6.85 -18.74
C GLY A 99 -5.55 8.33 -18.36
N LYS A 100 -6.12 8.79 -17.24
CA LYS A 100 -6.05 10.17 -16.75
C LYS A 100 -4.95 10.40 -15.70
N SER A 101 -4.25 9.34 -15.27
CA SER A 101 -3.18 9.47 -14.28
C SER A 101 -2.00 10.25 -14.84
N TRP A 102 -1.80 11.47 -14.34
CA TRP A 102 -0.65 12.29 -14.68
C TRP A 102 0.67 11.67 -14.19
N LYS A 103 0.66 10.91 -13.09
CA LYS A 103 1.84 10.19 -12.59
C LYS A 103 2.26 9.06 -13.53
N ALA A 104 1.30 8.36 -14.11
CA ALA A 104 1.58 7.34 -15.11
C ALA A 104 2.17 7.97 -16.39
N LYS A 105 1.64 9.10 -16.83
CA LYS A 105 2.16 9.85 -17.98
C LYS A 105 3.57 10.36 -17.74
N LEU A 106 3.83 10.97 -16.58
CA LEU A 106 5.16 11.44 -16.22
C LEU A 106 6.15 10.28 -16.11
N LYS A 107 5.75 9.16 -15.51
CA LYS A 107 6.61 7.96 -15.43
C LYS A 107 6.96 7.46 -16.83
N ALA A 108 6.00 7.34 -17.72
CA ALA A 108 6.23 6.91 -19.10
C ALA A 108 7.17 7.85 -19.84
N ALA A 109 7.02 9.18 -19.67
CA ALA A 109 7.93 10.17 -20.25
C ALA A 109 9.36 10.02 -19.71
N ILE A 110 9.54 9.85 -18.42
CA ILE A 110 10.85 9.60 -17.80
C ILE A 110 11.47 8.31 -18.33
N ASP A 111 10.72 7.21 -18.34
CA ASP A 111 11.20 5.91 -18.81
C ASP A 111 11.60 5.95 -20.31
N ALA A 112 10.96 6.81 -21.13
CA ALA A 112 11.29 7.03 -22.53
C ALA A 112 12.54 7.91 -22.74
N VAL A 113 12.80 8.87 -21.84
CA VAL A 113 13.91 9.81 -21.94
C VAL A 113 15.22 9.24 -21.41
N ILE A 114 15.17 8.39 -20.37
CA ILE A 114 16.36 7.78 -19.75
C ILE A 114 17.33 7.17 -20.78
N PRO A 115 16.91 6.30 -21.72
CA PRO A 115 17.82 5.69 -22.68
C PRO A 115 18.40 6.67 -23.71
N GLN A 116 17.81 7.86 -23.87
CA GLN A 116 18.25 8.88 -24.83
C GLN A 116 19.24 9.87 -24.21
N ALA A 117 19.24 9.97 -22.89
CA ALA A 117 20.08 10.90 -22.15
C ALA A 117 21.47 10.30 -21.91
N LYS A 118 22.53 11.04 -22.27
CA LYS A 118 23.93 10.64 -22.01
C LYS A 118 24.37 11.01 -20.60
N ASP A 119 23.80 12.09 -20.07
CA ASP A 119 24.09 12.63 -18.75
C ASP A 119 22.82 13.21 -18.10
N PHE A 120 22.92 13.61 -16.86
CA PHE A 120 21.78 14.14 -16.12
C PHE A 120 21.30 15.49 -16.67
N ASP A 121 22.20 16.34 -17.13
CA ASP A 121 21.84 17.64 -17.74
C ASP A 121 21.14 17.45 -19.09
N GLY A 122 21.57 16.46 -19.87
CA GLY A 122 20.87 16.02 -21.08
C GLY A 122 19.46 15.49 -20.79
N PHE A 123 19.30 14.71 -19.73
CA PHE A 123 17.98 14.26 -19.27
C PHE A 123 17.07 15.45 -18.92
N LEU A 124 17.58 16.44 -18.17
CA LEU A 124 16.80 17.62 -17.81
C LEU A 124 16.32 18.39 -19.04
N ARG A 125 17.21 18.63 -19.98
CA ARG A 125 16.88 19.34 -21.26
C ARG A 125 15.83 18.57 -22.07
N LEU A 126 15.93 17.25 -22.14
CA LEU A 126 14.95 16.42 -22.84
C LEU A 126 13.58 16.43 -22.16
N MET A 127 13.54 16.44 -20.82
CA MET A 127 12.30 16.55 -20.07
C MET A 127 11.65 17.93 -20.24
N GLU A 128 12.46 19.01 -20.24
CA GLU A 128 11.98 20.36 -20.49
C GLU A 128 11.45 20.53 -21.94
N ALA A 129 12.11 19.93 -22.92
CA ALA A 129 11.64 19.90 -24.30
C ALA A 129 10.27 19.19 -24.46
N GLN A 130 9.94 18.24 -23.56
CA GLN A 130 8.63 17.60 -23.49
C GLN A 130 7.59 18.39 -22.66
N GLY A 131 7.93 19.60 -22.19
CA GLY A 131 7.03 20.47 -21.44
C GLY A 131 6.95 20.17 -19.94
N TYR A 132 7.92 19.46 -19.38
CA TYR A 132 8.01 19.22 -17.94
C TYR A 132 8.93 20.25 -17.27
N GLU A 133 8.44 20.91 -16.23
CA GLU A 133 9.25 21.79 -15.40
C GLU A 133 9.96 20.97 -14.32
N VAL A 134 11.29 21.03 -14.27
CA VAL A 134 12.09 20.34 -13.26
C VAL A 134 12.63 21.35 -12.25
N LYS A 135 12.35 21.15 -10.95
CA LYS A 135 12.84 21.99 -9.87
C LYS A 135 13.83 21.23 -9.00
N GLN A 136 15.01 21.82 -8.87
CA GLN A 136 15.99 21.34 -7.90
C GLN A 136 15.64 21.86 -6.50
N GLY A 137 15.37 20.94 -5.57
CA GLY A 137 15.23 21.25 -4.15
C GLY A 137 16.57 21.05 -3.43
N LYS A 138 16.72 21.65 -2.23
CA LYS A 138 17.94 21.58 -1.42
C LYS A 138 18.43 20.15 -1.13
N PHE A 139 17.53 19.15 -1.12
CA PHE A 139 17.83 17.74 -0.85
C PHE A 139 17.11 16.76 -1.79
N SER A 140 16.40 17.24 -2.82
CA SER A 140 15.65 16.37 -3.73
C SER A 140 15.30 17.08 -5.03
N TRP A 141 15.28 16.32 -6.11
CA TRP A 141 14.75 16.78 -7.39
C TRP A 141 13.24 16.56 -7.45
N ALA A 142 12.52 17.54 -7.93
CA ALA A 142 11.09 17.44 -8.14
C ALA A 142 10.77 17.79 -9.59
N CYS A 143 10.12 16.86 -10.30
CA CYS A 143 9.60 17.08 -11.63
C CYS A 143 8.11 17.39 -11.56
N SER A 144 7.66 18.48 -12.12
CA SER A 144 6.27 18.87 -12.22
C SER A 144 5.85 19.01 -13.69
N ALA A 145 4.71 18.40 -14.02
CA ALA A 145 4.08 18.67 -15.31
C ALA A 145 3.17 19.90 -15.18
N VAL A 146 3.29 20.84 -16.09
CA VAL A 146 2.32 21.93 -16.25
C VAL A 146 1.10 21.35 -16.96
N VAL A 147 0.14 20.80 -16.20
CA VAL A 147 -1.06 20.16 -16.78
C VAL A 147 -2.15 21.18 -17.12
N SER A 148 -2.11 22.36 -16.51
CA SER A 148 -2.98 23.52 -16.83
C SER A 148 -2.58 24.71 -15.96
N PRO A 149 -2.91 25.97 -16.33
CA PRO A 149 -2.67 27.12 -15.49
C PRO A 149 -3.41 26.96 -14.15
N GLY A 150 -2.67 26.68 -13.07
CA GLY A 150 -3.22 26.58 -11.71
C GLY A 150 -3.04 25.25 -10.99
N SER A 151 -2.73 24.12 -11.64
CA SER A 151 -2.50 22.85 -10.97
C SER A 151 -1.03 22.40 -11.05
N LYS A 152 -0.32 22.50 -9.94
CA LYS A 152 1.06 22.00 -9.80
C LYS A 152 1.02 20.60 -9.16
N ALA A 153 1.23 19.58 -9.95
CA ALA A 153 1.42 18.22 -9.43
C ALA A 153 2.93 17.92 -9.36
N CYS A 154 3.45 17.78 -8.12
CA CYS A 154 4.86 17.55 -7.86
C CYS A 154 5.12 16.10 -7.40
N ILE A 155 6.06 15.40 -8.00
CA ILE A 155 6.57 14.09 -7.49
C ILE A 155 8.02 14.26 -7.07
N ARG A 156 8.35 13.80 -5.85
CA ARG A 156 9.72 13.64 -5.40
C ARG A 156 10.25 12.27 -5.82
N TRP A 157 11.29 12.26 -6.63
CA TRP A 157 11.96 11.05 -7.09
C TRP A 157 13.37 11.02 -6.52
N TRP A 158 13.59 10.23 -5.47
CA TRP A 158 14.93 10.14 -4.86
C TRP A 158 15.64 8.80 -5.09
N ALA A 159 14.97 7.78 -5.51
CA ALA A 159 15.54 6.43 -5.42
C ALA A 159 15.77 5.69 -6.75
N ARG A 160 15.31 6.20 -7.88
CA ARG A 160 15.35 5.44 -9.15
C ARG A 160 16.50 5.81 -10.11
N LEU A 161 17.12 6.98 -9.93
CA LEU A 161 18.18 7.46 -10.82
C LEU A 161 19.59 7.15 -10.32
N LEU A 162 19.79 6.84 -9.03
CA LEU A 162 21.09 6.59 -8.44
C LEU A 162 21.87 5.39 -9.02
N PRO A 163 21.29 4.26 -9.43
CA PRO A 163 22.09 3.16 -9.98
C PRO A 163 22.58 3.37 -11.41
N PHE A 164 22.03 4.34 -12.14
CA PHE A 164 22.38 4.56 -13.56
C PHE A 164 23.50 5.56 -13.80
N TRP A 165 23.83 6.42 -12.81
CA TRP A 165 24.73 7.57 -12.99
C TRP A 165 26.00 7.53 -12.10
N TYR A 166 26.15 6.50 -11.24
CA TYR A 166 27.31 6.30 -10.38
C TYR A 166 28.06 4.97 -10.68
N ALA A 167 27.99 4.47 -11.89
CA ALA A 167 28.81 3.36 -12.35
C ALA A 167 29.91 3.87 -13.30
#